data_dbec84c90f593e11634f1e3c4003948a
#
_entry.id   dbec84c90f593e11634f1e3c4003948a
#
_cell.length_a   1.000
_cell.length_b   1.000
_cell.length_c   1.000
_cell.angle_alpha   90.00
_cell.angle_beta   90.00
_cell.angle_gamma   90.00
#
_symmetry.space_group_name_H-M   'P 1'
#
loop_
_entity.id
_entity.type
_entity.pdbx_description
1 polymer ?
#
loop_
_entity_poly.entity_id
_entity_poly.type
_entity_poly.pdbx_seq_one_letter_code
_entity_poly.pdbx_strand_id
1 'polypeptide(L)'
;MKRIGIKVSSTLAAALLVILAMAQPTRLTAQAAAAGTASIHGHVLNPAGIALTKGEVRLTTDRSSEAKDRKYPYKFPIDQNGDYKGTGIAPGNYVVFVFQDDKSLDFNESVPIAKDEDKLVNFDMSRPEYISKMSPEDRKALEEYKKKNAEVVAANSKIANLNALLTQARADNKAGNYDSAITAMKQATESKPDEGILWVTLGDAQLGSGEAAAKAAKSAGTSANDPAILQKYTDAAASYKKAADLNAASKKPSPETAGVAYNQLGKAEADLGDAKASSDAYDQAAKAQPDRAGMYYYNEAAVLYNAGKLTEAGAAADKAIAADPKKADAYYIKGQALIPQATVDPKTQKIVAPPGCVEAYQEYLELAPDGAHAADVKGILEGIGAPVKSTFKAGKK
;
A
#
# COMPACT_ATOMS: atom_id res chain seq x y z
N MET A 1 -0.62 -0.45 12.32
CA MET A 1 -0.89 -0.02 10.93
C MET A 1 0.41 -0.05 10.14
N LYS A 2 0.73 -1.14 9.48
CA LYS A 2 1.88 -1.25 8.58
C LYS A 2 1.49 -0.63 7.23
N ARG A 3 2.24 0.37 6.79
CA ARG A 3 2.13 0.89 5.42
C ARG A 3 2.56 -0.23 4.48
N ILE A 4 1.66 -0.72 3.65
CA ILE A 4 1.98 -1.63 2.55
C ILE A 4 2.58 -0.74 1.45
N GLY A 5 3.91 -0.65 1.45
CA GLY A 5 4.63 -0.09 0.33
C GLY A 5 4.71 -1.13 -0.78
N ILE A 6 4.24 -0.78 -1.96
CA ILE A 6 4.48 -1.57 -3.17
C ILE A 6 6.00 -1.57 -3.39
N LYS A 7 6.66 -2.69 -3.06
CA LYS A 7 8.07 -2.90 -3.42
C LYS A 7 8.11 -3.23 -4.90
N VAL A 8 8.43 -2.24 -5.71
CA VAL A 8 8.89 -2.47 -7.08
C VAL A 8 10.22 -3.19 -6.99
N SER A 9 10.25 -4.44 -7.41
CA SER A 9 11.49 -5.21 -7.56
C SER A 9 12.27 -4.62 -8.73
N SER A 10 13.14 -3.67 -8.45
CA SER A 10 14.10 -3.14 -9.42
C SER A 10 15.32 -4.06 -9.47
N THR A 11 15.33 -4.97 -10.43
CA THR A 11 16.58 -5.54 -10.92
C THR A 11 17.20 -4.57 -11.94
N LEU A 12 17.72 -3.48 -11.44
CA LEU A 12 18.84 -2.75 -12.05
C LEU A 12 19.64 -2.19 -10.89
N ALA A 13 20.59 -3.00 -10.44
CA ALA A 13 21.63 -2.58 -9.51
C ALA A 13 22.57 -1.64 -10.26
N ALA A 14 22.38 -0.34 -10.11
CA ALA A 14 23.45 0.62 -10.21
C ALA A 14 23.80 1.01 -8.78
N ALA A 15 24.96 0.59 -8.34
CA ALA A 15 25.49 0.77 -7.01
C ALA A 15 25.47 2.25 -6.60
N LEU A 16 24.64 2.59 -5.63
CA LEU A 16 24.84 3.78 -4.80
C LEU A 16 25.41 3.31 -3.46
N LEU A 17 26.73 3.20 -3.42
CA LEU A 17 27.48 3.12 -2.18
C LEU A 17 27.45 4.50 -1.53
N VAL A 18 26.56 4.67 -0.55
CA VAL A 18 26.65 5.79 0.40
C VAL A 18 27.78 5.44 1.38
N ILE A 19 28.97 5.88 1.06
CA ILE A 19 30.07 5.94 2.02
C ILE A 19 29.87 7.23 2.81
N LEU A 20 29.45 7.10 4.05
CA LEU A 20 29.50 8.15 5.04
C LEU A 20 30.98 8.37 5.43
N ALA A 21 31.72 9.13 4.61
CA ALA A 21 33.05 9.61 4.97
C ALA A 21 32.87 10.87 5.81
N MET A 22 33.19 10.77 7.09
CA MET A 22 33.44 11.93 7.94
C MET A 22 34.59 12.71 7.33
N ALA A 23 34.28 13.74 6.58
CA ALA A 23 35.28 14.68 6.09
C ALA A 23 35.73 15.56 7.27
N GLN A 24 36.92 15.31 7.75
CA GLN A 24 37.63 16.27 8.58
C GLN A 24 37.88 17.54 7.74
N PRO A 25 37.73 18.74 8.30
CA PRO A 25 38.03 19.94 7.56
C PRO A 25 39.53 20.07 7.37
N THR A 26 40.00 19.72 6.17
CA THR A 26 41.33 20.11 5.73
C THR A 26 41.35 21.63 5.61
N ARG A 27 42.04 22.29 6.50
CA ARG A 27 42.34 23.70 6.38
C ARG A 27 43.19 23.89 5.12
N LEU A 28 42.56 24.23 3.99
CA LEU A 28 43.27 24.82 2.86
C LEU A 28 43.69 26.22 3.31
N THR A 29 44.98 26.45 3.46
CA THR A 29 45.56 27.78 3.55
C THR A 29 45.29 28.51 2.24
N ALA A 30 44.21 29.26 2.17
CA ALA A 30 43.96 30.18 1.09
C ALA A 30 45.01 31.30 1.16
N GLN A 31 45.80 31.44 0.11
CA GLN A 31 46.62 32.62 -0.09
C GLN A 31 45.73 33.84 -0.18
N ALA A 32 45.88 34.78 0.74
CA ALA A 32 45.03 35.94 0.86
C ALA A 32 45.11 36.81 -0.41
N ALA A 33 44.20 36.56 -1.33
CA ALA A 33 43.80 37.57 -2.30
C ALA A 33 43.08 38.69 -1.54
N ALA A 34 43.30 39.97 -1.89
CA ALA A 34 42.62 41.10 -1.26
C ALA A 34 41.12 40.78 -1.12
N ALA A 35 40.61 40.88 0.13
CA ALA A 35 39.25 40.49 0.46
C ALA A 35 38.25 41.18 -0.48
N GLY A 36 37.73 40.43 -1.44
CA GLY A 36 36.68 40.91 -2.34
C GLY A 36 35.37 41.00 -1.58
N THR A 37 34.57 41.95 -1.96
CA THR A 37 33.27 42.24 -1.30
C THR A 37 32.09 41.68 -2.09
N ALA A 38 32.34 41.23 -3.33
CA ALA A 38 31.30 40.69 -4.20
C ALA A 38 31.03 39.19 -3.98
N SER A 39 29.85 38.75 -4.41
CA SER A 39 29.43 37.37 -4.42
C SER A 39 28.90 36.94 -5.79
N ILE A 40 28.84 35.64 -6.00
CA ILE A 40 28.24 35.03 -7.18
C ILE A 40 27.35 33.86 -6.72
N HIS A 41 26.24 33.67 -7.41
CA HIS A 41 25.37 32.52 -7.22
C HIS A 41 24.69 32.15 -8.53
N GLY A 42 24.11 30.95 -8.59
CA GLY A 42 23.38 30.53 -9.76
C GLY A 42 23.04 29.05 -9.72
N HIS A 43 22.39 28.62 -10.77
CA HIS A 43 21.94 27.25 -10.97
C HIS A 43 22.60 26.65 -12.23
N VAL A 44 22.91 25.36 -12.19
CA VAL A 44 23.58 24.66 -13.30
C VAL A 44 22.73 23.47 -13.73
N LEU A 45 22.29 23.49 -15.00
CA LEU A 45 21.61 22.39 -15.66
C LEU A 45 22.56 21.62 -16.58
N ASN A 46 22.48 20.30 -16.54
CA ASN A 46 23.21 19.42 -17.44
C ASN A 46 22.54 19.39 -18.86
N PRO A 47 23.12 18.68 -19.85
CA PRO A 47 22.53 18.61 -21.20
C PRO A 47 21.12 18.03 -21.29
N ALA A 48 20.69 17.30 -20.26
CA ALA A 48 19.31 16.77 -20.19
C ALA A 48 18.29 17.77 -19.60
N GLY A 49 18.75 18.97 -19.18
CA GLY A 49 17.91 19.97 -18.53
C GLY A 49 17.63 19.66 -17.05
N ILE A 50 18.44 18.81 -16.43
CA ILE A 50 18.35 18.41 -15.04
C ILE A 50 19.48 19.06 -14.24
N ALA A 51 19.26 19.37 -12.96
CA ALA A 51 20.27 19.91 -12.07
C ALA A 51 21.57 19.09 -12.11
N LEU A 52 22.72 19.78 -12.28
CA LEU A 52 24.02 19.17 -12.18
C LEU A 52 24.40 19.05 -10.69
N THR A 53 24.33 17.86 -10.14
CA THR A 53 24.48 17.61 -8.70
C THR A 53 25.92 17.41 -8.23
N LYS A 54 26.89 17.54 -9.12
CA LYS A 54 28.32 17.34 -8.88
C LYS A 54 29.16 18.27 -9.75
N GLY A 55 30.16 18.89 -9.17
CA GLY A 55 31.06 19.77 -9.89
C GLY A 55 31.38 21.03 -9.12
N GLU A 56 31.99 21.98 -9.80
CA GLU A 56 32.32 23.28 -9.24
C GLU A 56 32.28 24.37 -10.31
N VAL A 57 31.99 25.58 -9.88
CA VAL A 57 32.12 26.77 -10.70
C VAL A 57 33.45 27.44 -10.39
N ARG A 58 34.26 27.68 -11.42
CA ARG A 58 35.60 28.29 -11.32
C ARG A 58 35.62 29.63 -12.03
N LEU A 59 36.24 30.64 -11.41
CA LEU A 59 36.38 31.96 -11.98
C LEU A 59 37.86 32.27 -12.24
N THR A 60 38.14 32.96 -13.34
CA THR A 60 39.47 33.45 -13.67
C THR A 60 39.39 34.76 -14.50
N THR A 61 40.39 35.59 -14.38
CA THR A 61 40.60 36.73 -15.28
C THR A 61 41.61 36.44 -16.40
N ASP A 62 42.25 35.25 -16.33
CA ASP A 62 43.20 34.79 -17.33
C ASP A 62 42.48 34.29 -18.60
N ARG A 63 42.67 35.03 -19.70
CA ARG A 63 42.09 34.74 -21.02
C ARG A 63 43.10 34.20 -22.01
N SER A 64 44.40 34.25 -21.66
CA SER A 64 45.51 33.98 -22.57
C SER A 64 46.11 32.57 -22.42
N SER A 65 46.08 32.01 -21.21
CA SER A 65 46.64 30.69 -20.94
C SER A 65 45.80 29.56 -21.51
N GLU A 66 46.44 28.47 -21.96
CA GLU A 66 45.72 27.24 -22.29
C GLU A 66 44.95 26.70 -21.05
N ALA A 67 43.88 25.96 -21.29
CA ALA A 67 42.99 25.51 -20.21
C ALA A 67 43.71 24.71 -19.10
N LYS A 68 44.74 23.92 -19.45
CA LYS A 68 45.57 23.11 -18.52
C LYS A 68 46.47 23.97 -17.61
N ASP A 69 46.90 25.15 -18.06
CA ASP A 69 47.82 26.03 -17.35
C ASP A 69 47.12 27.19 -16.64
N ARG A 70 45.84 27.35 -16.90
CA ARG A 70 45.01 28.46 -16.40
C ARG A 70 44.79 28.29 -14.89
N LYS A 71 45.04 29.40 -14.16
CA LYS A 71 44.78 29.49 -12.72
C LYS A 71 43.37 29.99 -12.44
N TYR A 72 42.70 29.30 -11.50
CA TYR A 72 41.35 29.66 -11.04
C TYR A 72 41.42 30.09 -9.56
N PRO A 73 41.48 31.39 -9.27
CA PRO A 73 41.57 31.89 -7.90
C PRO A 73 40.31 31.66 -7.08
N TYR A 74 39.17 31.45 -7.73
CA TYR A 74 37.90 31.18 -7.07
C TYR A 74 37.32 29.89 -7.58
N LYS A 75 36.87 29.04 -6.61
CA LYS A 75 36.24 27.74 -6.87
C LYS A 75 35.10 27.55 -5.90
N PHE A 76 33.91 27.25 -6.40
CA PHE A 76 32.70 27.09 -5.62
C PHE A 76 32.02 25.78 -5.98
N PRO A 77 31.75 24.89 -5.01
CA PRO A 77 31.11 23.62 -5.27
C PRO A 77 29.65 23.82 -5.71
N ILE A 78 29.20 22.93 -6.58
CA ILE A 78 27.79 22.78 -6.96
C ILE A 78 27.15 21.77 -5.98
N ASP A 79 26.02 22.13 -5.41
CA ASP A 79 25.29 21.30 -4.45
C ASP A 79 24.38 20.25 -5.12
N GLN A 80 23.63 19.48 -4.29
CA GLN A 80 22.74 18.43 -4.77
C GLN A 80 21.52 18.95 -5.55
N ASN A 81 21.20 20.23 -5.46
CA ASN A 81 20.12 20.88 -6.19
C ASN A 81 20.61 21.52 -7.49
N GLY A 82 21.91 21.48 -7.76
CA GLY A 82 22.52 22.17 -8.89
C GLY A 82 22.85 23.65 -8.62
N ASP A 83 22.71 24.09 -7.37
CA ASP A 83 22.96 25.45 -6.97
C ASP A 83 24.42 25.63 -6.53
N TYR A 84 24.97 26.83 -6.78
CA TYR A 84 26.28 27.21 -6.27
C TYR A 84 26.24 28.62 -5.71
N LYS A 85 27.09 28.88 -4.74
CA LYS A 85 27.29 30.21 -4.15
C LYS A 85 28.73 30.41 -3.75
N GLY A 86 29.24 31.61 -4.04
CA GLY A 86 30.58 32.01 -3.68
C GLY A 86 30.64 33.45 -3.20
N THR A 87 31.55 33.72 -2.30
CA THR A 87 31.76 35.07 -1.71
C THR A 87 33.23 35.47 -1.72
N GLY A 88 33.56 36.70 -1.44
CA GLY A 88 34.93 37.16 -1.34
C GLY A 88 35.59 37.41 -2.69
N ILE A 89 34.79 37.70 -3.73
CA ILE A 89 35.27 37.92 -5.10
C ILE A 89 35.70 39.40 -5.25
N ALA A 90 36.91 39.64 -5.76
CA ALA A 90 37.37 40.97 -6.11
C ALA A 90 36.60 41.51 -7.34
N PRO A 91 36.28 42.80 -7.41
CA PRO A 91 35.67 43.39 -8.61
C PRO A 91 36.54 43.12 -9.84
N GLY A 92 35.91 42.75 -10.96
CA GLY A 92 36.64 42.43 -12.19
C GLY A 92 35.74 41.86 -13.27
N ASN A 93 36.33 41.57 -14.43
CA ASN A 93 35.63 40.86 -15.51
C ASN A 93 36.18 39.45 -15.67
N TYR A 94 35.37 38.49 -15.29
CA TYR A 94 35.76 37.08 -15.20
C TYR A 94 35.29 36.23 -16.39
N VAL A 95 36.06 35.18 -16.69
CA VAL A 95 35.54 34.00 -17.38
C VAL A 95 35.09 33.05 -16.29
N VAL A 96 33.84 32.63 -16.34
CA VAL A 96 33.23 31.71 -15.37
C VAL A 96 33.00 30.36 -16.02
N PHE A 97 33.57 29.32 -15.47
CA PHE A 97 33.52 27.95 -16.00
C PHE A 97 32.73 27.06 -15.10
N VAL A 98 32.05 26.07 -15.68
CA VAL A 98 31.54 24.88 -14.98
C VAL A 98 32.50 23.72 -15.19
N PHE A 99 32.92 23.07 -14.12
CA PHE A 99 33.81 21.90 -14.13
C PHE A 99 33.11 20.69 -13.48
N GLN A 100 33.37 19.51 -14.05
CA GLN A 100 33.08 18.24 -13.43
C GLN A 100 34.26 17.31 -13.69
N ASP A 101 34.80 16.67 -12.64
CA ASP A 101 35.96 15.76 -12.70
C ASP A 101 37.13 16.39 -13.45
N ASP A 102 37.48 17.66 -13.11
CA ASP A 102 38.51 18.51 -13.74
C ASP A 102 38.32 18.78 -15.25
N LYS A 103 37.17 18.41 -15.82
CA LYS A 103 36.82 18.67 -17.19
C LYS A 103 35.91 19.91 -17.27
N SER A 104 36.27 20.88 -18.09
CA SER A 104 35.41 22.03 -18.37
C SER A 104 34.21 21.57 -19.21
N LEU A 105 33.02 21.81 -18.72
CA LEU A 105 31.76 21.47 -19.41
C LEU A 105 31.22 22.67 -20.20
N ASP A 106 31.19 23.85 -19.58
CA ASP A 106 30.63 25.06 -20.15
C ASP A 106 31.31 26.32 -19.57
N PHE A 107 31.17 27.48 -20.23
CA PHE A 107 31.72 28.71 -19.72
C PHE A 107 30.99 29.94 -20.27
N ASN A 108 31.10 31.04 -19.52
CA ASN A 108 30.74 32.40 -19.92
C ASN A 108 31.99 33.24 -20.02
N GLU A 109 32.30 33.78 -21.21
CA GLU A 109 33.56 34.48 -21.52
C GLU A 109 33.72 35.83 -20.82
N SER A 110 32.60 36.50 -20.47
CA SER A 110 32.66 37.87 -19.94
C SER A 110 31.53 38.07 -18.91
N VAL A 111 31.91 37.96 -17.65
CA VAL A 111 31.03 38.17 -16.52
C VAL A 111 31.60 39.34 -15.68
N PRO A 112 31.16 40.58 -15.90
CA PRO A 112 31.56 41.69 -15.05
C PRO A 112 30.94 41.54 -13.67
N ILE A 113 31.75 41.66 -12.63
CA ILE A 113 31.34 41.64 -11.22
C ILE A 113 31.82 42.98 -10.60
N ALA A 114 30.86 43.81 -10.16
CA ALA A 114 31.14 45.09 -9.51
C ALA A 114 31.45 44.88 -8.01
N LYS A 115 31.96 45.92 -7.38
CA LYS A 115 32.16 45.95 -5.94
C LYS A 115 30.80 45.81 -5.23
N ASP A 116 30.75 44.95 -4.20
CA ASP A 116 29.55 44.68 -3.38
C ASP A 116 28.35 44.09 -4.18
N GLU A 117 28.57 43.61 -5.40
CA GLU A 117 27.54 42.99 -6.24
C GLU A 117 27.33 41.52 -5.82
N ASP A 118 26.07 41.09 -5.79
CA ASP A 118 25.70 39.65 -5.77
C ASP A 118 25.27 39.24 -7.18
N LYS A 119 26.20 38.62 -7.90
CA LYS A 119 26.06 38.32 -9.33
C LYS A 119 25.34 36.98 -9.55
N LEU A 120 24.19 37.00 -10.24
CA LEU A 120 23.53 35.79 -10.72
C LEU A 120 24.14 35.37 -12.06
N VAL A 121 24.62 34.09 -12.13
CA VAL A 121 25.09 33.45 -13.36
C VAL A 121 24.59 32.01 -13.42
N ASN A 122 23.64 31.75 -14.29
CA ASN A 122 23.13 30.41 -14.52
C ASN A 122 23.81 29.77 -15.73
N PHE A 123 23.93 28.43 -15.69
CA PHE A 123 24.40 27.62 -16.80
C PHE A 123 23.31 26.65 -17.20
N ASP A 124 22.88 26.71 -18.44
CA ASP A 124 21.94 25.79 -19.03
C ASP A 124 22.60 25.05 -20.21
N MET A 125 23.11 23.86 -19.95
CA MET A 125 23.74 23.04 -20.99
C MET A 125 22.69 22.30 -21.85
N SER A 126 21.39 22.43 -21.58
CA SER A 126 20.33 21.88 -22.45
C SER A 126 20.01 22.81 -23.64
N ARG A 127 20.58 24.02 -23.68
CA ARG A 127 20.37 24.98 -24.76
C ARG A 127 20.84 24.46 -26.12
N PRO A 128 20.14 24.79 -27.23
CA PRO A 128 20.46 24.27 -28.55
C PRO A 128 21.92 24.50 -29.00
N GLU A 129 22.49 25.65 -28.62
CA GLU A 129 23.87 26.02 -28.97
C GLU A 129 24.91 25.12 -28.31
N TYR A 130 24.62 24.64 -27.10
CA TYR A 130 25.48 23.66 -26.42
C TYR A 130 25.30 22.26 -27.06
N ILE A 131 24.07 21.82 -27.22
CA ILE A 131 23.75 20.49 -27.80
C ILE A 131 24.31 20.37 -29.22
N SER A 132 24.29 21.44 -30.04
CA SER A 132 24.82 21.41 -31.40
C SER A 132 26.32 21.14 -31.47
N LYS A 133 27.07 21.49 -30.42
CA LYS A 133 28.53 21.27 -30.31
C LYS A 133 28.91 19.87 -29.80
N MET A 134 27.95 19.09 -29.29
CA MET A 134 28.20 17.73 -28.83
C MET A 134 28.51 16.80 -30.02
N SER A 135 29.28 15.73 -29.77
CA SER A 135 29.49 14.68 -30.77
C SER A 135 28.15 14.00 -31.16
N PRO A 136 28.05 13.40 -32.36
CA PRO A 136 26.89 12.62 -32.75
C PRO A 136 26.57 11.51 -31.75
N GLU A 137 27.58 10.84 -31.22
CA GLU A 137 27.47 9.77 -30.22
C GLU A 137 26.91 10.29 -28.91
N ASP A 138 27.42 11.42 -28.41
CA ASP A 138 26.93 12.03 -27.15
C ASP A 138 25.50 12.53 -27.29
N ARG A 139 25.13 13.09 -28.45
CA ARG A 139 23.74 13.49 -28.72
C ARG A 139 22.79 12.29 -28.70
N LYS A 140 23.20 11.18 -29.32
CA LYS A 140 22.40 9.96 -29.31
C LYS A 140 22.26 9.41 -27.90
N ALA A 141 23.32 9.36 -27.11
CA ALA A 141 23.30 8.94 -25.72
C ALA A 141 22.39 9.85 -24.87
N LEU A 142 22.41 11.16 -25.11
CA LEU A 142 21.53 12.13 -24.46
C LEU A 142 20.05 11.87 -24.76
N GLU A 143 19.70 11.63 -26.01
CA GLU A 143 18.31 11.33 -26.39
C GLU A 143 17.82 10.00 -25.79
N GLU A 144 18.64 8.97 -25.78
CA GLU A 144 18.33 7.70 -25.11
C GLU A 144 18.12 7.90 -23.60
N TYR A 145 18.98 8.72 -22.95
CA TYR A 145 18.83 9.06 -21.55
C TYR A 145 17.53 9.82 -21.26
N LYS A 146 17.24 10.85 -22.05
CA LYS A 146 15.98 11.63 -21.92
C LYS A 146 14.75 10.74 -22.07
N LYS A 147 14.74 9.84 -23.07
CA LYS A 147 13.66 8.88 -23.29
C LYS A 147 13.47 7.98 -22.07
N LYS A 148 14.53 7.34 -21.59
CA LYS A 148 14.47 6.47 -20.40
C LYS A 148 14.00 7.23 -19.15
N ASN A 149 14.50 8.44 -18.94
CA ASN A 149 14.10 9.25 -17.81
C ASN A 149 12.61 9.64 -17.88
N ALA A 150 12.13 10.02 -19.06
CA ALA A 150 10.70 10.31 -19.28
C ALA A 150 9.82 9.08 -19.00
N GLU A 151 10.24 7.89 -19.43
CA GLU A 151 9.54 6.62 -19.15
C GLU A 151 9.48 6.35 -17.64
N VAL A 152 10.57 6.56 -16.90
CA VAL A 152 10.62 6.40 -15.43
C VAL A 152 9.72 7.41 -14.74
N VAL A 153 9.75 8.67 -15.13
CA VAL A 153 8.89 9.74 -14.57
C VAL A 153 7.42 9.41 -14.81
N ALA A 154 7.07 9.00 -16.04
CA ALA A 154 5.70 8.61 -16.38
C ALA A 154 5.23 7.38 -15.57
N ALA A 155 6.09 6.37 -15.41
CA ALA A 155 5.81 5.20 -14.59
C ALA A 155 5.59 5.57 -13.11
N ASN A 156 6.45 6.41 -12.55
CA ASN A 156 6.32 6.87 -11.16
C ASN A 156 5.04 7.69 -10.95
N SER A 157 4.68 8.57 -11.89
CA SER A 157 3.43 9.33 -11.85
C SER A 157 2.21 8.41 -11.89
N LYS A 158 2.24 7.37 -12.75
CA LYS A 158 1.18 6.36 -12.81
C LYS A 158 1.02 5.62 -11.48
N ILE A 159 2.14 5.20 -10.86
CA ILE A 159 2.13 4.53 -9.56
C ILE A 159 1.59 5.46 -8.46
N ALA A 160 2.01 6.72 -8.45
CA ALA A 160 1.52 7.71 -7.48
C ALA A 160 0.01 7.91 -7.58
N ASN A 161 -0.52 8.01 -8.81
CA ASN A 161 -1.95 8.12 -9.08
C ASN A 161 -2.72 6.88 -8.60
N LEU A 162 -2.23 5.67 -8.90
CA LEU A 162 -2.85 4.42 -8.43
C LEU A 162 -2.87 4.33 -6.90
N ASN A 163 -1.79 4.74 -6.22
CA ASN A 163 -1.74 4.78 -4.76
C ASN A 163 -2.73 5.80 -4.18
N ALA A 164 -2.91 6.95 -4.83
CA ALA A 164 -3.90 7.94 -4.42
C ALA A 164 -5.32 7.41 -4.55
N LEU A 165 -5.67 6.79 -5.70
CA LEU A 165 -6.97 6.15 -5.93
C LEU A 165 -7.25 5.03 -4.92
N LEU A 166 -6.27 4.19 -4.62
CA LEU A 166 -6.40 3.11 -3.64
C LEU A 166 -6.63 3.65 -2.22
N THR A 167 -5.91 4.71 -1.85
CA THR A 167 -6.06 5.36 -0.54
C THR A 167 -7.44 6.00 -0.40
N GLN A 168 -7.89 6.72 -1.44
CA GLN A 168 -9.20 7.32 -1.48
C GLN A 168 -10.31 6.27 -1.39
N ALA A 169 -10.25 5.22 -2.20
CA ALA A 169 -11.28 4.17 -2.20
C ALA A 169 -11.38 3.45 -0.84
N ARG A 170 -10.26 3.22 -0.17
CA ARG A 170 -10.29 2.64 1.19
C ARG A 170 -10.92 3.58 2.22
N ALA A 171 -10.68 4.88 2.10
CA ALA A 171 -11.33 5.88 2.96
C ALA A 171 -12.83 5.95 2.68
N ASP A 172 -13.22 5.93 1.42
CA ASP A 172 -14.61 5.94 0.97
C ASP A 172 -15.36 4.67 1.42
N ASN A 173 -14.76 3.49 1.27
CA ASN A 173 -15.32 2.23 1.80
C ASN A 173 -15.58 2.31 3.30
N LYS A 174 -14.63 2.84 4.06
CA LYS A 174 -14.77 3.02 5.51
C LYS A 174 -15.89 4.02 5.87
N ALA A 175 -16.09 5.03 5.05
CA ALA A 175 -17.13 6.05 5.22
C ALA A 175 -18.51 5.61 4.70
N GLY A 176 -18.62 4.47 4.01
CA GLY A 176 -19.84 4.02 3.35
C GLY A 176 -20.12 4.68 2.00
N ASN A 177 -19.18 5.40 1.44
CA ASN A 177 -19.28 6.08 0.14
C ASN A 177 -18.91 5.11 -1.00
N TYR A 178 -19.62 3.98 -1.07
CA TYR A 178 -19.26 2.86 -1.94
C TYR A 178 -19.21 3.21 -3.43
N ASP A 179 -20.12 4.06 -3.94
CA ASP A 179 -20.14 4.43 -5.36
C ASP A 179 -18.89 5.21 -5.79
N SER A 180 -18.38 6.07 -4.90
CA SER A 180 -17.10 6.77 -5.09
C SER A 180 -15.94 5.78 -5.13
N ALA A 181 -15.90 4.84 -4.18
CA ALA A 181 -14.87 3.80 -4.11
C ALA A 181 -14.88 2.89 -5.34
N ILE A 182 -16.07 2.46 -5.80
CA ILE A 182 -16.24 1.64 -7.01
C ILE A 182 -15.71 2.40 -8.23
N THR A 183 -16.06 3.68 -8.38
CA THR A 183 -15.61 4.51 -9.51
C THR A 183 -14.10 4.62 -9.54
N ALA A 184 -13.48 4.96 -8.39
CA ALA A 184 -12.03 5.08 -8.27
C ALA A 184 -11.32 3.74 -8.57
N MET A 185 -11.85 2.63 -8.07
CA MET A 185 -11.23 1.31 -8.29
C MET A 185 -11.43 0.76 -9.69
N LYS A 186 -12.55 1.05 -10.36
CA LYS A 186 -12.71 0.74 -11.80
C LYS A 186 -11.63 1.44 -12.63
N GLN A 187 -11.43 2.74 -12.41
CA GLN A 187 -10.35 3.49 -13.08
C GLN A 187 -8.97 2.90 -12.78
N ALA A 188 -8.72 2.49 -11.55
CA ALA A 188 -7.44 1.90 -11.15
C ALA A 188 -7.22 0.52 -11.80
N THR A 189 -8.23 -0.37 -11.82
CA THR A 189 -8.16 -1.70 -12.44
C THR A 189 -8.06 -1.64 -13.96
N GLU A 190 -8.67 -0.66 -14.62
CA GLU A 190 -8.46 -0.39 -16.05
C GLU A 190 -7.02 0.04 -16.34
N SER A 191 -6.45 0.89 -15.49
CA SER A 191 -5.07 1.38 -15.63
C SER A 191 -4.03 0.30 -15.38
N LYS A 192 -4.29 -0.62 -14.43
CA LYS A 192 -3.41 -1.71 -14.05
C LYS A 192 -4.20 -2.98 -13.70
N PRO A 193 -4.66 -3.73 -14.70
CA PRO A 193 -5.56 -4.87 -14.53
C PRO A 193 -4.90 -6.11 -13.89
N ASP A 194 -3.57 -6.14 -13.82
CA ASP A 194 -2.76 -7.22 -13.25
C ASP A 194 -2.45 -7.06 -11.75
N GLU A 195 -2.95 -6.00 -11.11
CA GLU A 195 -2.68 -5.72 -9.69
C GLU A 195 -3.82 -6.20 -8.80
N GLY A 196 -3.65 -7.37 -8.17
CA GLY A 196 -4.68 -8.05 -7.38
C GLY A 196 -5.28 -7.21 -6.24
N ILE A 197 -4.49 -6.35 -5.59
CA ILE A 197 -4.98 -5.51 -4.48
C ILE A 197 -6.03 -4.48 -4.93
N LEU A 198 -5.99 -4.05 -6.18
CA LEU A 198 -7.00 -3.13 -6.73
C LEU A 198 -8.33 -3.87 -6.89
N TRP A 199 -8.29 -5.13 -7.34
CA TRP A 199 -9.47 -5.98 -7.46
C TRP A 199 -10.08 -6.35 -6.10
N VAL A 200 -9.25 -6.64 -5.09
CA VAL A 200 -9.73 -6.82 -3.70
C VAL A 200 -10.47 -5.57 -3.23
N THR A 201 -9.88 -4.38 -3.41
CA THR A 201 -10.50 -3.13 -2.93
C THR A 201 -11.77 -2.78 -3.72
N LEU A 202 -11.83 -3.12 -5.01
CA LEU A 202 -13.06 -3.00 -5.82
C LEU A 202 -14.16 -3.93 -5.28
N GLY A 203 -13.80 -5.18 -5.00
CA GLY A 203 -14.71 -6.15 -4.39
C GLY A 203 -15.24 -5.68 -3.04
N ASP A 204 -14.37 -5.10 -2.19
CA ASP A 204 -14.78 -4.56 -0.88
C ASP A 204 -15.83 -3.45 -1.03
N ALA A 205 -15.68 -2.56 -2.03
CA ALA A 205 -16.64 -1.51 -2.31
C ALA A 205 -17.98 -2.06 -2.84
N GLN A 206 -17.92 -3.03 -3.74
CA GLN A 206 -19.11 -3.68 -4.32
C GLN A 206 -19.89 -4.47 -3.25
N LEU A 207 -19.17 -5.25 -2.42
CA LEU A 207 -19.75 -6.01 -1.32
C LEU A 207 -20.42 -5.08 -0.31
N GLY A 208 -19.71 -4.04 0.15
CA GLY A 208 -20.26 -3.05 1.07
C GLY A 208 -21.50 -2.31 0.53
N SER A 209 -21.49 -2.00 -0.79
CA SER A 209 -22.65 -1.43 -1.48
C SER A 209 -23.84 -2.39 -1.48
N GLY A 210 -23.60 -3.69 -1.69
CA GLY A 210 -24.62 -4.73 -1.63
C GLY A 210 -25.22 -4.88 -0.22
N GLU A 211 -24.36 -4.97 0.80
CA GLU A 211 -24.78 -5.06 2.21
C GLU A 211 -25.59 -3.85 2.67
N ALA A 212 -25.14 -2.64 2.30
CA ALA A 212 -25.88 -1.41 2.61
C ALA A 212 -27.25 -1.39 1.95
N ALA A 213 -27.34 -1.81 0.68
CA ALA A 213 -28.61 -1.90 -0.04
C ALA A 213 -29.54 -2.97 0.55
N ALA A 214 -29.01 -4.16 0.90
CA ALA A 214 -29.77 -5.22 1.54
C ALA A 214 -30.31 -4.80 2.92
N LYS A 215 -29.48 -4.07 3.71
CA LYS A 215 -29.91 -3.50 5.00
C LYS A 215 -31.02 -2.47 4.82
N ALA A 216 -30.90 -1.59 3.84
CA ALA A 216 -31.91 -0.60 3.51
C ALA A 216 -33.23 -1.27 3.08
N ALA A 217 -33.17 -2.29 2.21
CA ALA A 217 -34.31 -3.07 1.77
C ALA A 217 -35.06 -3.72 2.96
N LYS A 218 -34.31 -4.40 3.85
CA LYS A 218 -34.88 -4.98 5.09
C LYS A 218 -35.56 -3.93 5.97
N SER A 219 -34.94 -2.75 6.14
CA SER A 219 -35.50 -1.66 6.93
C SER A 219 -36.76 -1.08 6.30
N ALA A 220 -36.89 -1.10 4.99
CA ALA A 220 -38.07 -0.67 4.23
C ALA A 220 -39.12 -1.77 4.09
N GLY A 221 -38.91 -2.97 4.64
CA GLY A 221 -39.82 -4.11 4.49
C GLY A 221 -39.86 -4.71 3.09
N THR A 222 -38.81 -4.46 2.27
CA THR A 222 -38.66 -5.03 0.92
C THR A 222 -37.63 -6.18 0.90
N SER A 223 -37.58 -6.89 -0.23
CA SER A 223 -36.70 -8.05 -0.34
C SER A 223 -35.22 -7.67 -0.43
N ALA A 224 -34.38 -8.26 0.42
CA ALA A 224 -32.94 -8.19 0.29
C ALA A 224 -32.40 -9.00 -0.91
N ASN A 225 -33.24 -9.85 -1.52
CA ASN A 225 -32.92 -10.65 -2.71
C ASN A 225 -33.35 -9.94 -4.01
N ASP A 226 -33.45 -8.61 -3.99
CA ASP A 226 -33.69 -7.84 -5.18
C ASP A 226 -32.56 -8.08 -6.20
N PRO A 227 -32.85 -8.30 -7.51
CA PRO A 227 -31.84 -8.55 -8.53
C PRO A 227 -30.72 -7.50 -8.57
N ALA A 228 -31.04 -6.23 -8.30
CA ALA A 228 -30.03 -5.16 -8.27
C ALA A 228 -29.06 -5.30 -7.07
N ILE A 229 -29.54 -5.84 -5.96
CA ILE A 229 -28.71 -6.13 -4.77
C ILE A 229 -27.84 -7.37 -5.06
N LEU A 230 -28.43 -8.42 -5.59
CA LEU A 230 -27.69 -9.65 -5.95
C LEU A 230 -26.61 -9.38 -7.02
N GLN A 231 -26.87 -8.45 -7.96
CA GLN A 231 -25.84 -8.06 -8.93
C GLN A 231 -24.60 -7.44 -8.25
N LYS A 232 -24.76 -6.66 -7.18
CA LYS A 232 -23.63 -6.09 -6.44
C LYS A 232 -22.77 -7.18 -5.79
N TYR A 233 -23.39 -8.22 -5.25
CA TYR A 233 -22.68 -9.38 -4.69
C TYR A 233 -21.99 -10.20 -5.80
N THR A 234 -22.63 -10.36 -6.96
CA THR A 234 -22.04 -11.02 -8.12
C THR A 234 -20.81 -10.27 -8.62
N ASP A 235 -20.89 -8.94 -8.71
CA ASP A 235 -19.76 -8.10 -9.10
C ASP A 235 -18.61 -8.20 -8.08
N ALA A 236 -18.93 -8.23 -6.79
CA ALA A 236 -17.95 -8.39 -5.73
C ALA A 236 -17.24 -9.76 -5.83
N ALA A 237 -18.01 -10.84 -5.97
CA ALA A 237 -17.47 -12.21 -6.14
C ALA A 237 -16.53 -12.29 -7.35
N ALA A 238 -16.93 -11.69 -8.48
CA ALA A 238 -16.10 -11.63 -9.68
C ALA A 238 -14.78 -10.88 -9.45
N SER A 239 -14.83 -9.76 -8.72
CA SER A 239 -13.64 -8.96 -8.37
C SER A 239 -12.69 -9.73 -7.45
N TYR A 240 -13.19 -10.39 -6.42
CA TYR A 240 -12.37 -11.21 -5.52
C TYR A 240 -11.79 -12.44 -6.21
N LYS A 241 -12.58 -13.10 -7.05
CA LYS A 241 -12.08 -14.21 -7.88
C LYS A 241 -10.95 -13.74 -8.78
N LYS A 242 -11.11 -12.60 -9.45
CA LYS A 242 -10.06 -12.01 -10.28
C LYS A 242 -8.78 -11.73 -9.47
N ALA A 243 -8.89 -11.22 -8.25
CA ALA A 243 -7.75 -11.00 -7.36
C ALA A 243 -7.04 -12.32 -7.01
N ALA A 244 -7.80 -13.36 -6.68
CA ALA A 244 -7.26 -14.69 -6.37
C ALA A 244 -6.55 -15.30 -7.57
N ASP A 245 -7.16 -15.25 -8.76
CA ASP A 245 -6.59 -15.77 -10.02
C ASP A 245 -5.28 -15.04 -10.38
N LEU A 246 -5.23 -13.72 -10.24
CA LEU A 246 -4.02 -12.92 -10.46
C LEU A 246 -2.91 -13.27 -9.46
N ASN A 247 -3.28 -13.49 -8.20
CA ASN A 247 -2.31 -13.92 -7.20
C ASN A 247 -1.76 -15.32 -7.52
N ALA A 248 -2.60 -16.26 -7.92
CA ALA A 248 -2.19 -17.62 -8.29
C ALA A 248 -1.27 -17.63 -9.52
N ALA A 249 -1.51 -16.76 -10.48
CA ALA A 249 -0.68 -16.60 -11.69
C ALA A 249 0.63 -15.82 -11.45
N SER A 250 0.82 -15.23 -10.28
CA SER A 250 2.02 -14.46 -9.94
C SER A 250 3.25 -15.37 -9.85
N LYS A 251 4.42 -14.86 -10.25
CA LYS A 251 5.71 -15.54 -10.03
C LYS A 251 6.04 -15.73 -8.54
N LYS A 252 5.43 -14.94 -7.67
CA LYS A 252 5.56 -15.01 -6.21
C LYS A 252 4.17 -14.85 -5.60
N PRO A 253 3.35 -15.90 -5.57
CA PRO A 253 2.04 -15.83 -4.95
C PRO A 253 2.15 -15.45 -3.47
N SER A 254 1.26 -14.57 -3.02
CA SER A 254 1.16 -14.15 -1.62
C SER A 254 0.05 -14.96 -0.93
N PRO A 255 0.36 -15.79 0.06
CA PRO A 255 -0.65 -16.47 0.86
C PRO A 255 -1.62 -15.51 1.55
N GLU A 256 -1.12 -14.33 1.97
CA GLU A 256 -1.94 -13.29 2.59
C GLU A 256 -2.98 -12.72 1.60
N THR A 257 -2.55 -12.42 0.38
CA THR A 257 -3.46 -11.92 -0.67
C THR A 257 -4.49 -12.98 -1.05
N ALA A 258 -4.07 -14.24 -1.20
CA ALA A 258 -4.99 -15.34 -1.48
C ALA A 258 -6.00 -15.51 -0.35
N GLY A 259 -5.55 -15.56 0.90
CA GLY A 259 -6.40 -15.72 2.07
C GLY A 259 -7.46 -14.62 2.16
N VAL A 260 -7.08 -13.35 1.95
CA VAL A 260 -8.03 -12.23 1.95
C VAL A 260 -9.02 -12.35 0.80
N ALA A 261 -8.55 -12.58 -0.44
CA ALA A 261 -9.42 -12.65 -1.60
C ALA A 261 -10.45 -13.80 -1.47
N TYR A 262 -10.02 -14.99 -1.08
CA TYR A 262 -10.92 -16.14 -0.90
C TYR A 262 -11.87 -15.96 0.30
N ASN A 263 -11.43 -15.36 1.41
CA ASN A 263 -12.31 -15.07 2.55
C ASN A 263 -13.47 -14.15 2.14
N GLN A 264 -13.15 -13.09 1.41
CA GLN A 264 -14.16 -12.13 0.95
C GLN A 264 -15.03 -12.71 -0.18
N LEU A 265 -14.47 -13.56 -1.05
CA LEU A 265 -15.23 -14.31 -2.04
C LEU A 265 -16.26 -15.20 -1.33
N GLY A 266 -15.84 -15.96 -0.30
CA GLY A 266 -16.74 -16.81 0.46
C GLY A 266 -17.90 -16.04 1.09
N LYS A 267 -17.66 -14.83 1.58
CA LYS A 267 -18.71 -13.95 2.10
C LYS A 267 -19.68 -13.50 1.00
N ALA A 268 -19.18 -13.07 -0.15
CA ALA A 268 -20.02 -12.64 -1.27
C ALA A 268 -20.89 -13.78 -1.80
N GLU A 269 -20.35 -15.00 -1.89
CA GLU A 269 -21.09 -16.20 -2.30
C GLU A 269 -22.19 -16.59 -1.28
N ALA A 270 -21.91 -16.44 0.02
CA ALA A 270 -22.93 -16.64 1.06
C ALA A 270 -24.09 -15.63 0.94
N ASP A 271 -23.77 -14.35 0.66
CA ASP A 271 -24.77 -13.31 0.45
C ASP A 271 -25.59 -13.51 -0.85
N LEU A 272 -25.01 -14.22 -1.84
CA LEU A 272 -25.74 -14.73 -3.01
C LEU A 272 -26.61 -15.96 -2.71
N GLY A 273 -26.44 -16.59 -1.55
CA GLY A 273 -27.14 -17.81 -1.13
C GLY A 273 -26.50 -19.09 -1.62
N ASP A 274 -25.33 -19.04 -2.29
CA ASP A 274 -24.55 -20.21 -2.71
C ASP A 274 -23.63 -20.68 -1.58
N ALA A 275 -24.22 -21.49 -0.66
CA ALA A 275 -23.49 -22.04 0.48
C ALA A 275 -22.30 -22.93 0.05
N LYS A 276 -22.43 -23.62 -1.12
CA LYS A 276 -21.35 -24.48 -1.61
C LYS A 276 -20.17 -23.65 -2.10
N ALA A 277 -20.40 -22.68 -2.97
CA ALA A 277 -19.34 -21.79 -3.45
C ALA A 277 -18.68 -21.01 -2.30
N SER A 278 -19.48 -20.59 -1.31
CA SER A 278 -19.00 -19.96 -0.07
C SER A 278 -18.01 -20.88 0.67
N SER A 279 -18.41 -22.12 0.95
CA SER A 279 -17.56 -23.10 1.65
C SER A 279 -16.29 -23.42 0.87
N ASP A 280 -16.40 -23.63 -0.44
CA ASP A 280 -15.25 -23.89 -1.32
C ASP A 280 -14.23 -22.70 -1.25
N ALA A 281 -14.72 -21.46 -1.19
CA ALA A 281 -13.87 -20.28 -1.09
C ALA A 281 -13.17 -20.18 0.28
N TYR A 282 -13.88 -20.43 1.39
CA TYR A 282 -13.26 -20.44 2.72
C TYR A 282 -12.25 -21.57 2.90
N ASP A 283 -12.48 -22.74 2.29
CA ASP A 283 -11.50 -23.83 2.25
C ASP A 283 -10.22 -23.41 1.50
N GLN A 284 -10.34 -22.65 0.41
CA GLN A 284 -9.17 -22.10 -0.28
C GLN A 284 -8.45 -21.02 0.57
N ALA A 285 -9.17 -20.19 1.32
CA ALA A 285 -8.58 -19.24 2.25
C ALA A 285 -7.77 -19.95 3.35
N ALA A 286 -8.35 -20.98 3.96
CA ALA A 286 -7.71 -21.79 4.99
C ALA A 286 -6.48 -22.56 4.45
N LYS A 287 -6.56 -23.07 3.21
CA LYS A 287 -5.45 -23.72 2.53
C LYS A 287 -4.31 -22.73 2.22
N ALA A 288 -4.64 -21.50 1.86
CA ALA A 288 -3.65 -20.45 1.58
C ALA A 288 -2.92 -19.98 2.86
N GLN A 289 -3.63 -19.93 3.98
CA GLN A 289 -3.10 -19.51 5.29
C GLN A 289 -3.55 -20.50 6.40
N PRO A 290 -2.90 -21.65 6.56
CA PRO A 290 -3.30 -22.69 7.52
C PRO A 290 -3.27 -22.21 8.98
N ASP A 291 -2.37 -21.33 9.33
CA ASP A 291 -2.27 -20.70 10.64
C ASP A 291 -3.46 -19.79 10.99
N ARG A 292 -4.27 -19.43 10.00
CA ARG A 292 -5.50 -18.65 10.14
C ARG A 292 -6.77 -19.43 9.80
N ALA A 293 -6.66 -20.75 9.59
CA ALA A 293 -7.79 -21.59 9.18
C ALA A 293 -8.98 -21.48 10.15
N GLY A 294 -8.73 -21.49 11.46
CA GLY A 294 -9.78 -21.32 12.47
C GLY A 294 -10.58 -20.03 12.32
N MET A 295 -9.92 -18.93 11.95
CA MET A 295 -10.57 -17.66 11.67
C MET A 295 -11.44 -17.73 10.40
N TYR A 296 -10.95 -18.34 9.34
CA TYR A 296 -11.70 -18.46 8.08
C TYR A 296 -12.94 -19.32 8.22
N TYR A 297 -12.81 -20.49 8.86
CA TYR A 297 -13.96 -21.37 9.13
C TYR A 297 -14.96 -20.76 10.12
N TYR A 298 -14.49 -19.97 11.09
CA TYR A 298 -15.41 -19.18 11.93
C TYR A 298 -16.18 -18.15 11.10
N ASN A 299 -15.51 -17.44 10.16
CA ASN A 299 -16.18 -16.49 9.28
C ASN A 299 -17.21 -17.21 8.38
N GLU A 300 -16.89 -18.37 7.83
CA GLU A 300 -17.81 -19.24 7.12
C GLU A 300 -19.05 -19.57 7.99
N ALA A 301 -18.81 -20.05 9.20
CA ALA A 301 -19.88 -20.41 10.12
C ALA A 301 -20.80 -19.21 10.42
N ALA A 302 -20.22 -18.04 10.65
CA ALA A 302 -20.96 -16.82 10.98
C ALA A 302 -21.82 -16.32 9.80
N VAL A 303 -21.28 -16.31 8.57
CA VAL A 303 -22.06 -15.84 7.40
C VAL A 303 -23.16 -16.83 7.03
N LEU A 304 -22.90 -18.15 7.11
CA LEU A 304 -23.90 -19.17 6.85
C LEU A 304 -25.01 -19.17 7.92
N TYR A 305 -24.67 -18.97 9.18
CA TYR A 305 -25.63 -18.80 10.26
C TYR A 305 -26.55 -17.58 10.01
N ASN A 306 -25.99 -16.45 9.68
CA ASN A 306 -26.75 -15.22 9.37
C ASN A 306 -27.62 -15.38 8.12
N ALA A 307 -27.22 -16.21 7.17
CA ALA A 307 -27.99 -16.57 5.99
C ALA A 307 -29.08 -17.64 6.28
N GLY A 308 -29.21 -18.12 7.53
CA GLY A 308 -30.15 -19.15 7.92
C GLY A 308 -29.80 -20.56 7.45
N LYS A 309 -28.57 -20.78 6.96
CA LYS A 309 -28.05 -22.09 6.52
C LYS A 309 -27.46 -22.86 7.71
N LEU A 310 -28.34 -23.26 8.65
CA LEU A 310 -27.92 -23.76 9.98
C LEU A 310 -27.11 -25.03 9.91
N THR A 311 -27.43 -25.96 9.03
CA THR A 311 -26.69 -27.21 8.89
C THR A 311 -25.25 -26.96 8.44
N GLU A 312 -25.08 -26.13 7.41
CA GLU A 312 -23.79 -25.72 6.85
C GLU A 312 -23.01 -24.89 7.86
N ALA A 313 -23.66 -23.98 8.59
CA ALA A 313 -23.06 -23.19 9.67
C ALA A 313 -22.48 -24.07 10.78
N GLY A 314 -23.22 -25.11 11.19
CA GLY A 314 -22.76 -26.09 12.18
C GLY A 314 -21.53 -26.86 11.71
N ALA A 315 -21.52 -27.30 10.45
CA ALA A 315 -20.37 -28.01 9.87
C ALA A 315 -19.13 -27.07 9.77
N ALA A 316 -19.33 -25.81 9.40
CA ALA A 316 -18.25 -24.81 9.37
C ALA A 316 -17.72 -24.48 10.78
N ALA A 317 -18.61 -24.42 11.79
CA ALA A 317 -18.21 -24.26 13.19
C ALA A 317 -17.35 -25.45 13.68
N ASP A 318 -17.67 -26.66 13.26
CA ASP A 318 -16.84 -27.83 13.57
C ASP A 318 -15.44 -27.76 12.94
N LYS A 319 -15.33 -27.29 11.69
CA LYS A 319 -14.03 -27.02 11.05
C LYS A 319 -13.25 -25.94 11.83
N ALA A 320 -13.93 -24.85 12.26
CA ALA A 320 -13.33 -23.79 13.04
C ALA A 320 -12.77 -24.29 14.38
N ILE A 321 -13.54 -25.09 15.11
CA ILE A 321 -13.16 -25.70 16.38
C ILE A 321 -11.96 -26.65 16.18
N ALA A 322 -11.99 -27.49 15.13
CA ALA A 322 -10.88 -28.38 14.82
C ALA A 322 -9.58 -27.63 14.51
N ALA A 323 -9.66 -26.48 13.84
CA ALA A 323 -8.49 -25.65 13.51
C ALA A 323 -8.03 -24.75 14.67
N ASP A 324 -8.96 -24.26 15.50
CA ASP A 324 -8.69 -23.44 16.68
C ASP A 324 -9.65 -23.81 17.83
N PRO A 325 -9.30 -24.78 18.68
CA PRO A 325 -10.13 -25.19 19.80
C PRO A 325 -10.39 -24.11 20.87
N LYS A 326 -9.70 -22.98 20.80
CA LYS A 326 -9.89 -21.84 21.72
C LYS A 326 -10.82 -20.77 21.16
N LYS A 327 -11.37 -20.96 19.98
CA LYS A 327 -12.28 -20.02 19.34
C LYS A 327 -13.69 -20.11 19.96
N ALA A 328 -13.92 -19.42 21.07
CA ALA A 328 -15.18 -19.49 21.82
C ALA A 328 -16.41 -19.29 20.93
N ASP A 329 -16.40 -18.25 20.08
CA ASP A 329 -17.54 -17.91 19.25
C ASP A 329 -17.94 -19.01 18.25
N ALA A 330 -16.99 -19.90 17.86
CA ALA A 330 -17.32 -21.05 17.03
C ALA A 330 -18.21 -22.08 17.77
N TYR A 331 -17.96 -22.29 19.05
CA TYR A 331 -18.85 -23.12 19.89
C TYR A 331 -20.23 -22.51 20.08
N TYR A 332 -20.31 -21.16 20.22
CA TYR A 332 -21.61 -20.50 20.25
C TYR A 332 -22.40 -20.73 18.96
N ILE A 333 -21.79 -20.53 17.78
CA ILE A 333 -22.47 -20.78 16.50
C ILE A 333 -22.85 -22.24 16.35
N LYS A 334 -22.02 -23.19 16.78
CA LYS A 334 -22.34 -24.62 16.77
C LYS A 334 -23.61 -24.90 17.63
N GLY A 335 -23.67 -24.35 18.83
CA GLY A 335 -24.85 -24.46 19.69
C GLY A 335 -26.10 -23.86 19.05
N GLN A 336 -25.99 -22.67 18.49
CA GLN A 336 -27.08 -21.97 17.78
C GLN A 336 -27.56 -22.74 16.53
N ALA A 337 -26.67 -23.42 15.82
CA ALA A 337 -27.01 -24.24 14.66
C ALA A 337 -27.74 -25.51 15.04
N LEU A 338 -27.47 -26.07 16.23
CA LEU A 338 -28.04 -27.28 16.72
C LEU A 338 -29.37 -27.09 17.48
N ILE A 339 -29.50 -26.03 18.29
CA ILE A 339 -30.64 -25.84 19.19
C ILE A 339 -32.03 -25.91 18.51
N PRO A 340 -32.22 -25.41 17.24
CA PRO A 340 -33.52 -25.57 16.56
C PRO A 340 -33.95 -27.00 16.30
N GLN A 341 -33.05 -27.95 16.44
CA GLN A 341 -33.33 -29.39 16.29
C GLN A 341 -33.75 -30.04 17.64
N ALA A 342 -33.83 -29.29 18.72
CA ALA A 342 -34.29 -29.77 20.01
C ALA A 342 -35.72 -30.29 19.92
N THR A 343 -36.00 -31.39 20.64
CA THR A 343 -37.31 -31.99 20.70
C THR A 343 -37.89 -31.95 22.13
N VAL A 344 -39.14 -32.26 22.29
CA VAL A 344 -39.74 -32.39 23.61
C VAL A 344 -40.00 -33.87 23.89
N ASP A 345 -39.44 -34.37 24.97
CA ASP A 345 -39.71 -35.72 25.43
C ASP A 345 -41.22 -35.84 25.79
N PRO A 346 -41.97 -36.77 25.16
CA PRO A 346 -43.42 -36.83 25.35
C PRO A 346 -43.84 -37.30 26.75
N LYS A 347 -42.93 -37.98 27.49
CA LYS A 347 -43.21 -38.49 28.83
C LYS A 347 -42.89 -37.49 29.93
N THR A 348 -41.75 -36.83 29.79
CA THR A 348 -41.21 -35.91 30.81
C THR A 348 -41.53 -34.45 30.53
N GLN A 349 -42.04 -34.14 29.35
CA GLN A 349 -42.26 -32.78 28.83
C GLN A 349 -41.01 -31.86 28.89
N LYS A 350 -39.85 -32.47 28.97
CA LYS A 350 -38.56 -31.77 28.98
C LYS A 350 -38.01 -31.59 27.57
N ILE A 351 -37.32 -30.47 27.35
CA ILE A 351 -36.62 -30.20 26.13
C ILE A 351 -35.38 -31.14 26.08
N VAL A 352 -35.22 -31.85 24.97
CA VAL A 352 -34.07 -32.69 24.68
C VAL A 352 -33.25 -32.03 23.60
N ALA A 353 -32.12 -31.45 23.99
CA ALA A 353 -31.18 -30.88 23.06
C ALA A 353 -30.50 -31.97 22.20
N PRO A 354 -30.21 -31.71 20.94
CA PRO A 354 -29.45 -32.64 20.09
C PRO A 354 -28.03 -32.85 20.62
N PRO A 355 -27.39 -33.98 20.28
CA PRO A 355 -26.02 -34.29 20.71
C PRO A 355 -25.05 -33.17 20.29
N GLY A 356 -24.14 -32.80 21.19
CA GLY A 356 -23.13 -31.75 20.96
C GLY A 356 -23.63 -30.33 21.22
N CYS A 357 -24.95 -30.10 21.40
CA CYS A 357 -25.49 -28.75 21.62
C CYS A 357 -25.14 -28.20 23.01
N VAL A 358 -25.41 -29.02 24.05
CA VAL A 358 -25.12 -28.62 25.44
C VAL A 358 -23.61 -28.48 25.64
N GLU A 359 -22.85 -29.39 25.12
CA GLU A 359 -21.39 -29.40 25.19
C GLU A 359 -20.81 -28.15 24.53
N ALA A 360 -21.32 -27.74 23.36
CA ALA A 360 -20.87 -26.55 22.67
C ALA A 360 -21.12 -25.29 23.50
N TYR A 361 -22.31 -25.12 24.08
CA TYR A 361 -22.62 -23.98 24.93
C TYR A 361 -21.79 -23.97 26.23
N GLN A 362 -21.54 -25.16 26.84
CA GLN A 362 -20.69 -25.25 28.03
C GLN A 362 -19.26 -24.87 27.72
N GLU A 363 -18.71 -25.31 26.59
CA GLU A 363 -17.35 -24.96 26.15
C GLU A 363 -17.24 -23.48 25.83
N TYR A 364 -18.27 -22.85 25.21
CA TYR A 364 -18.31 -21.40 25.05
C TYR A 364 -18.16 -20.68 26.39
N LEU A 365 -18.90 -21.09 27.43
CA LEU A 365 -18.84 -20.47 28.76
C LEU A 365 -17.53 -20.74 29.49
N GLU A 366 -16.87 -21.85 29.20
CA GLU A 366 -15.54 -22.12 29.75
C GLU A 366 -14.49 -21.21 29.16
N LEU A 367 -14.52 -21.01 27.82
CA LEU A 367 -13.56 -20.19 27.10
C LEU A 367 -13.86 -18.67 27.23
N ALA A 368 -15.14 -18.30 27.37
CA ALA A 368 -15.57 -16.90 27.41
C ALA A 368 -16.70 -16.70 28.44
N PRO A 369 -16.43 -16.84 29.76
CA PRO A 369 -17.44 -16.77 30.82
C PRO A 369 -18.16 -15.42 30.93
N ASP A 370 -17.49 -14.35 30.48
CA ASP A 370 -18.01 -12.96 30.41
C ASP A 370 -18.08 -12.47 28.94
N GLY A 371 -18.07 -13.38 27.97
CA GLY A 371 -18.17 -13.08 26.54
C GLY A 371 -19.53 -12.47 26.17
N ALA A 372 -19.60 -11.88 24.97
CA ALA A 372 -20.79 -11.16 24.49
C ALA A 372 -22.07 -12.02 24.50
N HIS A 373 -21.95 -13.35 24.37
CA HIS A 373 -23.07 -14.29 24.34
C HIS A 373 -23.24 -15.08 25.65
N ALA A 374 -22.47 -14.76 26.72
CA ALA A 374 -22.49 -15.57 27.95
C ALA A 374 -23.85 -15.57 28.66
N ALA A 375 -24.53 -14.43 28.68
CA ALA A 375 -25.86 -14.32 29.27
C ALA A 375 -26.90 -15.11 28.47
N ASP A 376 -26.88 -15.00 27.16
CA ASP A 376 -27.74 -15.73 26.24
C ASP A 376 -27.55 -17.27 26.38
N VAL A 377 -26.31 -17.72 26.36
CA VAL A 377 -25.97 -19.16 26.54
C VAL A 377 -26.40 -19.70 27.89
N LYS A 378 -26.23 -18.95 28.99
CA LYS A 378 -26.71 -19.34 30.32
C LYS A 378 -28.25 -19.50 30.31
N GLY A 379 -28.98 -18.53 29.73
CA GLY A 379 -30.42 -18.62 29.60
C GLY A 379 -30.92 -19.79 28.77
N ILE A 380 -30.20 -20.13 27.66
CA ILE A 380 -30.53 -21.30 26.84
C ILE A 380 -30.33 -22.60 27.64
N LEU A 381 -29.18 -22.76 28.32
CA LEU A 381 -28.87 -23.95 29.11
C LEU A 381 -29.89 -24.14 30.23
N GLU A 382 -30.25 -23.08 30.95
CA GLU A 382 -31.30 -23.12 31.96
C GLU A 382 -32.67 -23.50 31.37
N GLY A 383 -33.02 -22.92 30.23
CA GLY A 383 -34.30 -23.23 29.53
C GLY A 383 -34.44 -24.66 29.08
N ILE A 384 -33.35 -25.34 28.71
CA ILE A 384 -33.34 -26.74 28.35
C ILE A 384 -33.06 -27.69 29.57
N GLY A 385 -32.92 -27.11 30.77
CA GLY A 385 -32.65 -27.88 32.01
C GLY A 385 -31.27 -28.49 32.07
N ALA A 386 -30.31 -27.96 31.29
CA ALA A 386 -28.93 -28.40 31.31
C ALA A 386 -28.09 -27.68 32.39
N PRO A 387 -27.08 -28.31 32.98
CA PRO A 387 -26.25 -27.65 33.99
C PRO A 387 -25.40 -26.58 33.38
N VAL A 388 -25.44 -25.36 34.00
CA VAL A 388 -24.48 -24.28 33.69
C VAL A 388 -23.17 -24.59 34.40
N LYS A 389 -22.24 -25.23 33.70
CA LYS A 389 -20.88 -25.43 34.23
C LYS A 389 -20.10 -24.15 34.06
N SER A 390 -19.79 -23.47 35.16
CA SER A 390 -18.87 -22.37 35.20
C SER A 390 -17.69 -22.77 36.07
N THR A 391 -16.49 -22.84 35.49
CA THR A 391 -15.24 -23.02 36.26
C THR A 391 -14.82 -21.72 36.98
N PHE A 392 -15.61 -20.65 36.86
CA PHE A 392 -15.34 -19.38 37.52
C PHE A 392 -15.51 -19.52 39.04
N LYS A 393 -14.41 -19.77 39.74
CA LYS A 393 -14.36 -19.56 41.19
C LYS A 393 -14.45 -18.05 41.43
N ALA A 394 -15.64 -17.56 41.81
CA ALA A 394 -15.78 -16.22 42.31
C ALA A 394 -14.72 -16.00 43.41
N GLY A 395 -13.76 -15.12 43.15
CA GLY A 395 -12.74 -14.77 44.14
C GLY A 395 -13.46 -14.31 45.41
N LYS A 396 -13.21 -14.99 46.51
CA LYS A 396 -13.67 -14.51 47.84
C LYS A 396 -13.07 -13.12 48.03
N LYS A 397 -13.97 -12.12 48.21
CA LYS A 397 -13.60 -10.80 48.74
C LYS A 397 -12.97 -10.93 50.10
#